data_653f560b5d7a1006a8c0d163c47a8c57
#
_entry.id   653f560b5d7a1006a8c0d163c47a8c57
#
_cell.length_a   1.000
_cell.length_b   1.000
_cell.length_c   1.000
_cell.angle_alpha   90.00
_cell.angle_beta   90.00
_cell.angle_gamma   90.00
#
_symmetry.space_group_name_H-M   'P 1'
#
loop_
_entity.id
_entity.type
_entity.pdbx_description
1 polymer ?
#
loop_
_entity_poly.entity_id
_entity_poly.type
_entity_poly.pdbx_seq_one_letter_code
_entity_poly.pdbx_strand_id
1 'polypeptide(L)'
;RAGIIIGSGSASFEMLRHLTHRLPIMTTPKWVMNKTHPIAIRDVLYYLKGAAHLEKPVNKVFDIGGPEVLSYADMMQKFAKLSGLKKRWIIRVPVLTPGLSSLWIGLVTPVPTALARPLVGSLISEVVADPAKSIDALIPKPAEGLINVENAISLALSKITTHNVETRWSDATMPTAPWQKAQGDPDWAGEMVLRDRREKITDVPAEDVWRQVERIGGDNGWFGSDFLWWARGVLDRFLVGGVGLRRGRRDPEFLRVGESLDFWRVEELEPGRRLKLYAEMVLPGKAWLEFTV
;
A
#
# COMPACT_ATOMS: atom_id res chain seq x y z
N ARG A 1 1.95 -20.33 -5.14
CA ARG A 1 0.74 -19.56 -4.82
C ARG A 1 0.72 -19.32 -3.32
N ALA A 2 0.28 -18.13 -2.90
CA ALA A 2 0.09 -17.77 -1.50
C ALA A 2 -1.33 -17.23 -1.31
N GLY A 3 -1.86 -17.40 -0.11
CA GLY A 3 -3.07 -16.71 0.33
C GLY A 3 -2.77 -15.24 0.70
N ILE A 4 -3.22 -14.82 1.88
CA ILE A 4 -2.96 -13.45 2.37
C ILE A 4 -1.52 -13.34 2.85
N ILE A 5 -0.76 -12.40 2.29
CA ILE A 5 0.60 -12.10 2.73
C ILE A 5 0.56 -10.97 3.76
N ILE A 6 1.07 -11.25 4.96
CA ILE A 6 1.13 -10.28 6.06
C ILE A 6 2.52 -9.61 6.03
N GLY A 7 2.52 -8.30 5.80
CA GLY A 7 3.73 -7.49 5.77
C GLY A 7 3.39 -6.00 5.77
N SER A 8 4.26 -5.19 6.36
CA SER A 8 4.11 -3.73 6.35
C SER A 8 4.10 -3.21 4.91
N GLY A 9 3.12 -2.38 4.56
CA GLY A 9 2.97 -1.82 3.21
C GLY A 9 2.29 -2.73 2.19
N SER A 10 1.96 -4.00 2.50
CA SER A 10 1.17 -4.84 1.59
C SER A 10 -0.29 -4.36 1.53
N ALA A 11 -0.91 -4.39 0.35
CA ALA A 11 -2.30 -3.95 0.17
C ALA A 11 -3.29 -4.77 1.01
N SER A 12 -3.07 -6.09 1.13
CA SER A 12 -3.92 -6.99 1.93
C SER A 12 -3.83 -6.67 3.41
N PHE A 13 -2.61 -6.42 3.93
CA PHE A 13 -2.41 -6.06 5.33
C PHE A 13 -2.93 -4.65 5.63
N GLU A 14 -2.72 -3.69 4.74
CA GLU A 14 -3.26 -2.33 4.88
C GLU A 14 -4.80 -2.33 4.88
N MET A 15 -5.42 -3.15 4.04
CA MET A 15 -6.88 -3.34 4.07
C MET A 15 -7.34 -3.87 5.43
N LEU A 16 -6.70 -4.93 5.94
CA LEU A 16 -6.98 -5.50 7.27
C LEU A 16 -6.82 -4.44 8.37
N ARG A 17 -5.71 -3.72 8.37
CA ARG A 17 -5.35 -2.69 9.34
C ARG A 17 -6.38 -1.57 9.38
N HIS A 18 -6.65 -0.96 8.23
CA HIS A 18 -7.56 0.19 8.16
C HIS A 18 -9.01 -0.18 8.48
N LEU A 19 -9.51 -1.33 8.00
CA LEU A 19 -10.85 -1.80 8.34
C LEU A 19 -10.98 -2.02 9.85
N THR A 20 -10.02 -2.73 10.44
CA THR A 20 -10.07 -3.07 11.87
C THR A 20 -9.90 -1.83 12.74
N HIS A 21 -9.03 -0.89 12.36
CA HIS A 21 -8.77 0.32 13.14
C HIS A 21 -9.96 1.29 13.12
N ARG A 22 -10.55 1.51 11.94
CA ARG A 22 -11.61 2.52 11.73
C ARG A 22 -13.01 2.06 12.14
N LEU A 23 -13.28 0.76 12.10
CA LEU A 23 -14.62 0.23 12.30
C LEU A 23 -14.71 -0.62 13.58
N PRO A 24 -15.26 -0.08 14.69
CA PRO A 24 -15.53 -0.86 15.89
C PRO A 24 -16.67 -1.88 15.69
N ILE A 25 -17.63 -1.55 14.83
CA ILE A 25 -18.75 -2.40 14.39
C ILE A 25 -18.69 -2.51 12.86
N MET A 26 -18.68 -3.72 12.36
CA MET A 26 -18.57 -3.98 10.92
C MET A 26 -19.74 -4.85 10.45
N THR A 27 -20.46 -4.37 9.45
CA THR A 27 -21.35 -5.21 8.65
C THR A 27 -20.52 -5.86 7.55
N THR A 28 -20.46 -7.18 7.54
CA THR A 28 -19.56 -7.93 6.65
C THR A 28 -20.33 -8.95 5.83
N PRO A 29 -19.87 -9.23 4.59
CA PRO A 29 -20.40 -10.33 3.81
C PRO A 29 -20.03 -11.71 4.42
N LYS A 30 -20.71 -12.74 3.98
CA LYS A 30 -20.47 -14.11 4.47
C LYS A 30 -19.04 -14.60 4.24
N TRP A 31 -18.40 -14.19 3.15
CA TRP A 31 -17.05 -14.64 2.77
C TRP A 31 -15.94 -14.23 3.77
N VAL A 32 -16.18 -13.23 4.63
CA VAL A 32 -15.23 -12.86 5.69
C VAL A 32 -14.94 -14.02 6.65
N MET A 33 -15.82 -15.02 6.70
CA MET A 33 -15.66 -16.23 7.49
C MET A 33 -14.99 -17.38 6.74
N ASN A 34 -14.74 -17.23 5.43
CA ASN A 34 -14.04 -18.23 4.65
C ASN A 34 -12.62 -18.42 5.16
N LYS A 35 -12.14 -19.65 5.11
CA LYS A 35 -10.80 -20.00 5.54
C LYS A 35 -9.76 -19.51 4.54
N THR A 36 -8.70 -18.94 5.05
CA THR A 36 -7.52 -18.57 4.29
C THR A 36 -6.27 -19.05 5.01
N HIS A 37 -5.18 -19.14 4.28
CA HIS A 37 -3.89 -19.60 4.79
C HIS A 37 -2.87 -18.46 4.75
N PRO A 38 -2.93 -17.51 5.72
CA PRO A 38 -2.06 -16.35 5.73
C PRO A 38 -0.59 -16.77 5.95
N ILE A 39 0.32 -16.00 5.37
CA ILE A 39 1.76 -16.24 5.47
C ILE A 39 2.50 -14.92 5.71
N ALA A 40 3.53 -14.93 6.54
CA ALA A 40 4.39 -13.76 6.76
C ALA A 40 5.24 -13.47 5.51
N ILE A 41 5.45 -12.18 5.21
CA ILE A 41 6.29 -11.76 4.07
C ILE A 41 7.71 -12.34 4.17
N ARG A 42 8.27 -12.49 5.36
CA ARG A 42 9.61 -13.07 5.56
C ARG A 42 9.66 -14.53 5.11
N ASP A 43 8.61 -15.30 5.39
CA ASP A 43 8.52 -16.71 4.95
C ASP A 43 8.36 -16.80 3.42
N VAL A 44 7.61 -15.88 2.82
CA VAL A 44 7.51 -15.77 1.35
C VAL A 44 8.88 -15.51 0.75
N LEU A 45 9.63 -14.54 1.29
CA LEU A 45 10.99 -14.21 0.83
C LEU A 45 11.96 -15.37 1.03
N TYR A 46 11.82 -16.13 2.13
CA TYR A 46 12.60 -17.35 2.36
C TYR A 46 12.37 -18.36 1.24
N TYR A 47 11.11 -18.67 0.89
CA TYR A 47 10.79 -19.59 -0.19
C TYR A 47 11.23 -19.08 -1.56
N LEU A 48 11.07 -17.78 -1.83
CA LEU A 48 11.53 -17.16 -3.09
C LEU A 48 13.05 -17.26 -3.22
N LYS A 49 13.79 -16.95 -2.15
CA LYS A 49 15.25 -17.11 -2.11
C LYS A 49 15.66 -18.56 -2.33
N GLY A 50 15.01 -19.51 -1.65
CA GLY A 50 15.26 -20.95 -1.84
C GLY A 50 14.98 -21.38 -3.28
N ALA A 51 13.89 -20.91 -3.87
CA ALA A 51 13.55 -21.24 -5.25
C ALA A 51 14.58 -20.70 -6.27
N ALA A 52 15.16 -19.52 -6.02
CA ALA A 52 16.21 -18.95 -6.86
C ALA A 52 17.54 -19.73 -6.79
N HIS A 53 17.75 -20.54 -5.75
CA HIS A 53 18.97 -21.34 -5.55
C HIS A 53 18.78 -22.84 -5.82
N LEU A 54 17.67 -23.23 -6.44
CA LEU A 54 17.48 -24.63 -6.84
C LEU A 54 18.49 -25.01 -7.93
N GLU A 55 19.17 -26.12 -7.75
CA GLU A 55 20.16 -26.63 -8.71
C GLU A 55 19.54 -26.99 -10.07
N LYS A 56 18.28 -27.40 -10.07
CA LYS A 56 17.56 -27.78 -11.28
C LYS A 56 16.30 -26.94 -11.44
N PRO A 57 16.01 -26.38 -12.62
CA PRO A 57 14.79 -25.62 -12.86
C PRO A 57 13.56 -26.54 -12.72
N VAL A 58 12.58 -26.06 -11.98
CA VAL A 58 11.30 -26.77 -11.77
C VAL A 58 10.17 -25.93 -12.33
N ASN A 59 9.53 -26.42 -13.38
CA ASN A 59 8.35 -25.75 -14.00
C ASN A 59 7.05 -26.32 -13.42
N LYS A 60 6.78 -26.00 -12.15
CA LYS A 60 5.55 -26.41 -11.44
C LYS A 60 5.03 -25.26 -10.57
N VAL A 61 3.74 -25.32 -10.28
CA VAL A 61 3.07 -24.40 -9.35
C VAL A 61 3.01 -25.05 -7.98
N PHE A 62 3.49 -24.35 -6.97
CA PHE A 62 3.46 -24.78 -5.58
C PHE A 62 2.60 -23.84 -4.75
N ASP A 63 2.00 -24.39 -3.69
CA ASP A 63 1.25 -23.62 -2.71
C ASP A 63 2.10 -23.42 -1.45
N ILE A 64 2.05 -22.21 -0.90
CA ILE A 64 2.71 -21.85 0.36
C ILE A 64 1.69 -21.22 1.30
N GLY A 65 1.81 -21.53 2.59
CA GLY A 65 0.98 -20.96 3.65
C GLY A 65 1.75 -20.92 4.97
N GLY A 66 1.31 -20.11 5.89
CA GLY A 66 1.86 -20.04 7.23
C GLY A 66 1.47 -21.26 8.09
N PRO A 67 1.72 -21.24 9.41
CA PRO A 67 1.39 -22.35 10.29
C PRO A 67 -0.12 -22.45 10.64
N GLU A 68 -0.92 -21.43 10.35
CA GLU A 68 -2.29 -21.32 10.81
C GLU A 68 -3.26 -21.11 9.64
N VAL A 69 -4.41 -21.79 9.70
CA VAL A 69 -5.55 -21.55 8.80
C VAL A 69 -6.62 -20.80 9.58
N LEU A 70 -6.93 -19.59 9.16
CA LEU A 70 -7.80 -18.65 9.84
C LEU A 70 -8.80 -18.01 8.88
N SER A 71 -9.95 -17.55 9.43
CA SER A 71 -10.82 -16.66 8.66
C SER A 71 -10.28 -15.22 8.66
N TYR A 72 -10.76 -14.41 7.70
CA TYR A 72 -10.42 -12.98 7.69
C TYR A 72 -10.92 -12.28 8.97
N ALA A 73 -12.07 -12.72 9.49
CA ALA A 73 -12.62 -12.25 10.78
C ALA A 73 -11.67 -12.55 11.95
N ASP A 74 -11.09 -13.75 12.00
CA ASP A 74 -10.14 -14.11 13.06
C ASP A 74 -8.87 -13.24 13.00
N MET A 75 -8.37 -12.98 11.78
CA MET A 75 -7.23 -12.07 11.61
C MET A 75 -7.54 -10.64 12.06
N MET A 76 -8.76 -10.12 11.80
CA MET A 76 -9.20 -8.82 12.34
C MET A 76 -9.22 -8.81 13.88
N GLN A 77 -9.68 -9.87 14.52
CA GLN A 77 -9.68 -9.94 15.99
C GLN A 77 -8.25 -10.04 16.55
N LYS A 78 -7.38 -10.84 15.93
CA LYS A 78 -5.95 -10.91 16.31
C LYS A 78 -5.28 -9.54 16.16
N PHE A 79 -5.52 -8.86 15.04
CA PHE A 79 -5.01 -7.49 14.81
C PHE A 79 -5.53 -6.52 15.87
N ALA A 80 -6.83 -6.52 16.17
CA ALA A 80 -7.42 -5.64 17.18
C ALA A 80 -6.77 -5.83 18.55
N LYS A 81 -6.58 -7.09 18.97
CA LYS A 81 -5.92 -7.44 20.24
C LYS A 81 -4.48 -6.90 20.29
N LEU A 82 -3.68 -7.13 19.23
CA LEU A 82 -2.28 -6.69 19.16
C LEU A 82 -2.12 -5.18 19.07
N SER A 83 -3.11 -4.49 18.50
CA SER A 83 -3.13 -3.02 18.42
C SER A 83 -3.76 -2.34 19.64
N GLY A 84 -4.06 -3.06 20.72
CA GLY A 84 -4.70 -2.50 21.93
C GLY A 84 -6.15 -2.04 21.71
N LEU A 85 -6.80 -2.48 20.64
CA LEU A 85 -8.17 -2.11 20.32
C LEU A 85 -9.17 -3.04 21.00
N LYS A 86 -10.37 -2.52 21.31
CA LYS A 86 -11.47 -3.35 21.82
C LYS A 86 -11.87 -4.40 20.79
N LYS A 87 -12.44 -5.54 21.22
CA LYS A 87 -12.99 -6.58 20.34
C LYS A 87 -13.93 -5.96 19.32
N ARG A 88 -13.76 -6.35 18.04
CA ARG A 88 -14.58 -5.84 16.93
C ARG A 88 -15.88 -6.64 16.82
N TRP A 89 -17.00 -5.92 16.66
CA TRP A 89 -18.30 -6.54 16.43
C TRP A 89 -18.46 -6.77 14.93
N ILE A 90 -18.51 -8.05 14.53
CA ILE A 90 -18.65 -8.45 13.13
C ILE A 90 -20.04 -9.00 12.92
N ILE A 91 -20.89 -8.22 12.24
CA ILE A 91 -22.29 -8.55 11.94
C ILE A 91 -22.36 -9.02 10.49
N ARG A 92 -22.76 -10.27 10.28
CA ARG A 92 -22.88 -10.88 8.96
C ARG A 92 -24.17 -10.44 8.30
N VAL A 93 -24.08 -9.92 7.07
CA VAL A 93 -25.23 -9.57 6.24
C VAL A 93 -25.20 -10.37 4.94
N PRO A 94 -26.32 -10.97 4.55
CA PRO A 94 -26.36 -11.83 3.37
C PRO A 94 -26.30 -11.10 2.04
N VAL A 95 -26.52 -9.77 2.03
CA VAL A 95 -26.83 -8.97 0.82
C VAL A 95 -25.61 -8.28 0.21
N LEU A 96 -24.43 -8.27 0.86
CA LEU A 96 -23.27 -7.59 0.34
C LEU A 96 -22.60 -8.39 -0.78
N THR A 97 -22.78 -7.93 -2.02
CA THR A 97 -22.07 -8.46 -3.17
C THR A 97 -20.58 -8.08 -3.13
N PRO A 98 -19.70 -8.84 -3.82
CA PRO A 98 -18.27 -8.50 -3.90
C PRO A 98 -18.01 -7.09 -4.46
N GLY A 99 -18.85 -6.65 -5.42
CA GLY A 99 -18.76 -5.30 -5.99
C GLY A 99 -19.04 -4.21 -4.96
N LEU A 100 -20.14 -4.33 -4.20
CA LEU A 100 -20.47 -3.40 -3.12
C LEU A 100 -19.43 -3.43 -2.01
N SER A 101 -18.89 -4.61 -1.68
CA SER A 101 -17.84 -4.75 -0.69
C SER A 101 -16.55 -4.04 -1.11
N SER A 102 -16.16 -4.13 -2.37
CA SER A 102 -14.95 -3.46 -2.89
C SER A 102 -15.10 -1.94 -2.93
N LEU A 103 -16.31 -1.42 -3.23
CA LEU A 103 -16.62 0.01 -3.13
C LEU A 103 -16.53 0.49 -1.69
N TRP A 104 -17.11 -0.26 -0.76
CA TRP A 104 -17.05 0.05 0.68
C TRP A 104 -15.61 0.06 1.20
N ILE A 105 -14.81 -0.93 0.83
CA ILE A 105 -13.39 -0.99 1.19
C ILE A 105 -12.65 0.23 0.63
N GLY A 106 -12.86 0.56 -0.63
CA GLY A 106 -12.31 1.76 -1.25
C GLY A 106 -12.77 3.05 -0.56
N LEU A 107 -13.92 3.08 0.12
CA LEU A 107 -14.41 4.21 0.90
C LEU A 107 -13.71 4.31 2.26
N VAL A 108 -13.55 3.20 2.95
CA VAL A 108 -13.07 3.16 4.34
C VAL A 108 -11.55 3.07 4.43
N THR A 109 -10.88 2.52 3.41
CA THR A 109 -9.43 2.31 3.41
C THR A 109 -8.74 3.19 2.37
N PRO A 110 -7.42 3.41 2.46
CA PRO A 110 -6.65 4.09 1.42
C PRO A 110 -6.48 3.23 0.14
N VAL A 111 -6.83 1.94 0.19
CA VAL A 111 -6.70 1.02 -0.94
C VAL A 111 -7.75 1.35 -2.01
N PRO A 112 -7.35 1.68 -3.26
CA PRO A 112 -8.30 1.99 -4.33
C PRO A 112 -9.21 0.81 -4.65
N THR A 113 -10.44 1.08 -5.07
CA THR A 113 -11.43 0.06 -5.43
C THR A 113 -10.92 -0.90 -6.52
N ALA A 114 -10.14 -0.39 -7.48
CA ALA A 114 -9.54 -1.19 -8.54
C ALA A 114 -8.60 -2.28 -8.00
N LEU A 115 -7.86 -1.98 -6.92
CA LEU A 115 -6.98 -2.93 -6.25
C LEU A 115 -7.75 -3.77 -5.22
N ALA A 116 -8.72 -3.20 -4.52
CA ALA A 116 -9.55 -3.90 -3.54
C ALA A 116 -10.42 -4.99 -4.19
N ARG A 117 -10.92 -4.77 -5.42
CA ARG A 117 -11.81 -5.70 -6.11
C ARG A 117 -11.22 -7.10 -6.32
N PRO A 118 -10.00 -7.28 -6.90
CA PRO A 118 -9.40 -8.61 -7.02
C PRO A 118 -9.04 -9.20 -5.64
N LEU A 119 -8.62 -8.39 -4.66
CA LEU A 119 -8.33 -8.87 -3.30
C LEU A 119 -9.59 -9.42 -2.63
N VAL A 120 -10.73 -8.72 -2.71
CA VAL A 120 -12.02 -9.22 -2.21
C VAL A 120 -12.45 -10.46 -3.00
N GLY A 121 -12.27 -10.44 -4.31
CA GLY A 121 -12.59 -11.57 -5.18
C GLY A 121 -11.88 -12.85 -4.76
N SER A 122 -10.63 -12.76 -4.35
CA SER A 122 -9.85 -13.90 -3.86
C SER A 122 -10.37 -14.49 -2.54
N LEU A 123 -11.09 -13.69 -1.71
CA LEU A 123 -11.62 -14.13 -0.42
C LEU A 123 -13.01 -14.80 -0.51
N ILE A 124 -13.67 -14.73 -1.66
CA ILE A 124 -15.01 -15.34 -1.87
C ILE A 124 -14.97 -16.86 -1.74
N SER A 125 -13.87 -17.45 -2.16
CA SER A 125 -13.59 -18.88 -2.01
C SER A 125 -12.60 -19.10 -0.88
N GLU A 126 -12.58 -20.30 -0.31
CA GLU A 126 -11.53 -20.68 0.63
C GLU A 126 -10.19 -20.74 -0.09
N VAL A 127 -9.18 -20.13 0.51
CA VAL A 127 -7.81 -20.06 -0.02
C VAL A 127 -6.88 -20.72 0.97
N VAL A 128 -6.85 -22.04 0.96
CA VAL A 128 -5.98 -22.86 1.81
C VAL A 128 -4.96 -23.55 0.92
N ALA A 129 -3.68 -23.55 1.32
CA ALA A 129 -2.62 -24.25 0.60
C ALA A 129 -2.91 -25.74 0.55
N ASP A 130 -2.81 -26.35 -0.64
CA ASP A 130 -2.97 -27.77 -0.85
C ASP A 130 -1.70 -28.52 -0.42
N PRO A 131 -1.75 -29.40 0.59
CA PRO A 131 -0.60 -30.15 1.04
C PRO A 131 0.09 -30.97 -0.08
N ALA A 132 -0.69 -31.43 -1.05
CA ALA A 132 -0.17 -32.18 -2.20
C ALA A 132 0.67 -31.30 -3.17
N LYS A 133 0.55 -29.98 -3.05
CA LYS A 133 1.29 -28.99 -3.84
C LYS A 133 2.27 -28.17 -2.99
N SER A 134 2.56 -28.62 -1.78
CA SER A 134 3.51 -27.91 -0.90
C SER A 134 4.89 -27.83 -1.52
N ILE A 135 5.53 -26.66 -1.38
CA ILE A 135 6.93 -26.46 -1.77
C ILE A 135 7.91 -27.13 -0.80
N ASP A 136 7.45 -27.57 0.37
CA ASP A 136 8.31 -28.09 1.45
C ASP A 136 9.14 -29.32 1.03
N ALA A 137 8.71 -30.05 0.01
CA ALA A 137 9.48 -31.17 -0.56
C ALA A 137 10.75 -30.70 -1.30
N LEU A 138 10.78 -29.48 -1.81
CA LEU A 138 11.92 -28.89 -2.52
C LEU A 138 12.73 -27.94 -1.64
N ILE A 139 12.03 -27.17 -0.82
CA ILE A 139 12.61 -26.16 0.07
C ILE A 139 12.05 -26.43 1.46
N PRO A 140 12.81 -27.10 2.33
CA PRO A 140 12.39 -27.39 3.70
C PRO A 140 12.05 -26.10 4.46
N LYS A 141 11.13 -26.20 5.40
CA LYS A 141 10.80 -25.08 6.31
C LYS A 141 12.04 -24.62 7.08
N PRO A 142 12.10 -23.34 7.49
CA PRO A 142 13.15 -22.86 8.41
C PRO A 142 13.22 -23.72 9.68
N ALA A 143 14.39 -23.86 10.26
CA ALA A 143 14.60 -24.67 11.47
C ALA A 143 13.75 -24.19 12.66
N GLU A 144 13.53 -22.87 12.76
CA GLU A 144 12.66 -22.23 13.74
C GLU A 144 11.15 -22.32 13.40
N GLY A 145 10.83 -22.91 12.26
CA GLY A 145 9.46 -22.97 11.73
C GLY A 145 9.02 -21.68 11.04
N LEU A 146 7.80 -21.70 10.49
CA LEU A 146 7.19 -20.54 9.87
C LEU A 146 6.59 -19.58 10.92
N ILE A 147 6.57 -18.30 10.60
CA ILE A 147 6.08 -17.23 11.49
C ILE A 147 4.56 -17.32 11.63
N ASN A 148 4.06 -17.41 12.85
CA ASN A 148 2.62 -17.39 13.12
C ASN A 148 2.00 -16.00 12.85
N VAL A 149 0.68 -15.95 12.70
CA VAL A 149 -0.04 -14.73 12.31
C VAL A 149 0.11 -13.61 13.33
N GLU A 150 0.15 -13.90 14.62
CA GLU A 150 0.32 -12.88 15.66
C GLU A 150 1.70 -12.23 15.58
N ASN A 151 2.75 -13.02 15.41
CA ASN A 151 4.11 -12.52 15.22
C ASN A 151 4.27 -11.75 13.89
N ALA A 152 3.65 -12.23 12.81
CA ALA A 152 3.67 -11.54 11.53
C ALA A 152 3.01 -10.15 11.62
N ILE A 153 1.86 -10.05 12.28
CA ILE A 153 1.17 -8.78 12.54
C ILE A 153 2.03 -7.87 13.43
N SER A 154 2.60 -8.39 14.51
CA SER A 154 3.46 -7.61 15.42
C SER A 154 4.69 -7.06 14.71
N LEU A 155 5.35 -7.85 13.86
CA LEU A 155 6.48 -7.41 13.04
C LEU A 155 6.07 -6.32 12.04
N ALA A 156 4.90 -6.46 11.40
CA ALA A 156 4.40 -5.45 10.48
C ALA A 156 4.05 -4.15 11.21
N LEU A 157 3.42 -4.22 12.38
CA LEU A 157 3.10 -3.06 13.21
C LEU A 157 4.37 -2.36 13.71
N SER A 158 5.39 -3.11 14.16
CA SER A 158 6.66 -2.52 14.62
C SER A 158 7.35 -1.73 13.50
N LYS A 159 7.35 -2.23 12.26
CA LYS A 159 7.88 -1.51 11.10
C LYS A 159 7.12 -0.20 10.82
N ILE A 160 5.81 -0.20 11.04
CA ILE A 160 4.97 1.01 10.86
C ILE A 160 5.24 2.02 11.97
N THR A 161 5.29 1.58 13.24
CA THR A 161 5.52 2.48 14.38
C THR A 161 6.94 3.06 14.42
N THR A 162 7.92 2.32 13.94
CA THR A 162 9.30 2.79 13.82
C THR A 162 9.59 3.52 12.51
N HIS A 163 8.57 3.81 11.69
CA HIS A 163 8.67 4.46 10.38
C HIS A 163 9.67 3.77 9.41
N ASN A 164 9.90 2.48 9.61
CA ASN A 164 10.85 1.68 8.82
C ASN A 164 10.16 0.73 7.84
N VAL A 165 9.13 1.21 7.16
CA VAL A 165 8.47 0.51 6.05
C VAL A 165 9.30 0.71 4.78
N GLU A 166 9.85 -0.36 4.23
CA GLU A 166 10.77 -0.29 3.07
C GLU A 166 10.02 -0.01 1.77
N THR A 167 8.91 -0.69 1.56
CA THR A 167 8.08 -0.58 0.34
C THR A 167 6.61 -0.62 0.70
N ARG A 168 5.79 0.10 -0.10
CA ARG A 168 4.32 0.07 0.02
C ARG A 168 3.70 -0.29 -1.32
N TRP A 169 2.52 -0.89 -1.29
CA TRP A 169 1.73 -1.17 -2.50
C TRP A 169 1.52 0.10 -3.35
N SER A 170 1.42 1.27 -2.71
CA SER A 170 1.24 2.58 -3.36
C SER A 170 2.47 3.07 -4.11
N ASP A 171 3.65 2.50 -3.83
CA ASP A 171 4.90 2.88 -4.49
C ASP A 171 5.13 2.09 -5.78
N ALA A 172 4.32 1.05 -6.04
CA ALA A 172 4.37 0.31 -7.28
C ALA A 172 4.03 1.24 -8.47
N THR A 173 5.00 1.45 -9.34
CA THR A 173 4.81 2.11 -10.62
C THR A 173 4.30 1.08 -11.62
N MET A 174 3.23 1.41 -12.34
CA MET A 174 2.91 0.64 -13.54
C MET A 174 4.05 0.83 -14.53
N PRO A 175 4.69 -0.24 -15.03
CA PRO A 175 5.66 -0.09 -16.09
C PRO A 175 4.95 0.55 -17.28
N THR A 176 5.41 1.75 -17.69
CA THR A 176 5.00 2.32 -18.97
C THR A 176 5.45 1.37 -20.07
N ALA A 177 4.55 1.02 -20.98
CA ALA A 177 4.92 0.19 -22.10
C ALA A 177 6.12 0.82 -22.84
N PRO A 178 7.13 0.04 -23.29
CA PRO A 178 8.35 0.57 -23.91
C PRO A 178 8.09 1.50 -25.10
N TRP A 179 6.94 1.37 -25.75
CA TRP A 179 6.51 2.20 -26.89
C TRP A 179 5.81 3.50 -26.49
N GLN A 180 5.56 3.75 -25.21
CA GLN A 180 4.87 4.96 -24.72
C GLN A 180 5.82 6.14 -24.48
N LYS A 181 7.13 5.92 -24.52
CA LYS A 181 8.15 6.95 -24.43
C LYS A 181 9.15 6.79 -25.57
N ALA A 182 9.24 7.78 -26.45
CA ALA A 182 10.42 7.92 -27.27
C ALA A 182 11.63 8.19 -26.35
N GLN A 183 12.66 7.35 -26.44
CA GLN A 183 13.90 7.58 -25.70
C GLN A 183 14.49 8.92 -26.13
N GLY A 184 14.58 9.85 -25.20
CA GLY A 184 15.18 11.17 -25.43
C GLY A 184 14.22 12.34 -25.53
N ASP A 185 12.92 12.11 -25.73
CA ASP A 185 11.95 13.20 -25.71
C ASP A 185 11.44 13.46 -24.29
N PRO A 186 11.43 14.72 -23.84
CA PRO A 186 10.77 15.08 -22.58
C PRO A 186 9.27 14.74 -22.66
N ASP A 187 8.66 14.41 -21.54
CA ASP A 187 7.23 14.06 -21.45
C ASP A 187 6.26 15.13 -21.97
N TRP A 188 6.75 16.34 -22.18
CA TRP A 188 6.02 17.50 -22.67
C TRP A 188 6.42 17.90 -24.11
N ALA A 189 7.24 17.12 -24.80
CA ALA A 189 7.67 17.43 -26.16
C ALA A 189 6.47 17.60 -27.10
N GLY A 190 6.42 18.74 -27.77
CA GLY A 190 5.33 19.09 -28.69
C GLY A 190 4.06 19.67 -28.03
N GLU A 191 4.02 19.82 -26.71
CA GLU A 191 2.89 20.41 -25.98
C GLU A 191 3.20 21.81 -25.45
N MET A 192 2.13 22.56 -25.10
CA MET A 192 2.28 23.87 -24.46
C MET A 192 2.62 23.71 -22.99
N VAL A 193 3.77 24.26 -22.59
CA VAL A 193 4.23 24.22 -21.19
C VAL A 193 3.84 25.52 -20.49
N LEU A 194 2.97 25.41 -19.50
CA LEU A 194 2.63 26.51 -18.60
C LEU A 194 3.53 26.45 -17.37
N ARG A 195 4.17 27.57 -17.02
CA ARG A 195 5.03 27.67 -15.83
C ARG A 195 4.55 28.78 -14.92
N ASP A 196 4.36 28.46 -13.63
CA ASP A 196 4.19 29.44 -12.55
C ASP A 196 5.42 29.32 -11.63
N ARG A 197 6.23 30.35 -11.58
CA ARG A 197 7.42 30.40 -10.70
C ARG A 197 7.23 31.49 -9.65
N ARG A 198 7.39 31.12 -8.39
CA ARG A 198 7.29 32.02 -7.26
C ARG A 198 8.52 31.89 -6.39
N GLU A 199 9.06 33.02 -5.96
CA GLU A 199 10.25 33.08 -5.10
C GLU A 199 9.91 33.86 -3.83
N LYS A 200 10.50 33.42 -2.72
CA LYS A 200 10.40 34.10 -1.44
C LYS A 200 11.75 34.06 -0.76
N ILE A 201 12.25 35.22 -0.39
CA ILE A 201 13.49 35.37 0.40
C ILE A 201 13.11 35.25 1.87
N THR A 202 13.95 34.58 2.65
CA THR A 202 13.79 34.43 4.11
C THR A 202 15.15 34.44 4.79
N ASP A 203 15.19 34.86 6.02
CA ASP A 203 16.40 34.88 6.89
C ASP A 203 16.61 33.53 7.62
N VAL A 204 15.71 32.56 7.39
CA VAL A 204 15.81 31.23 7.98
C VAL A 204 16.93 30.44 7.27
N PRO A 205 17.76 29.67 8.00
CA PRO A 205 18.79 28.83 7.40
C PRO A 205 18.19 27.84 6.36
N ALA A 206 18.92 27.66 5.25
CA ALA A 206 18.46 26.80 4.15
C ALA A 206 18.12 25.36 4.61
N GLU A 207 18.86 24.82 5.58
CA GLU A 207 18.61 23.49 6.16
C GLU A 207 17.23 23.40 6.86
N ASP A 208 16.83 24.44 7.56
CA ASP A 208 15.54 24.48 8.25
C ASP A 208 14.38 24.64 7.24
N VAL A 209 14.60 25.44 6.19
CA VAL A 209 13.64 25.54 5.07
C VAL A 209 13.50 24.20 4.38
N TRP A 210 14.63 23.53 4.06
CA TRP A 210 14.63 22.23 3.42
C TRP A 210 13.89 21.19 4.26
N ARG A 211 14.13 21.14 5.56
CA ARG A 211 13.44 20.22 6.47
C ARG A 211 11.93 20.36 6.39
N GLN A 212 11.42 21.59 6.24
CA GLN A 212 9.98 21.82 6.05
C GLN A 212 9.51 21.34 4.67
N VAL A 213 10.29 21.60 3.61
CA VAL A 213 9.98 21.12 2.25
C VAL A 213 9.94 19.59 2.22
N GLU A 214 10.89 18.93 2.85
CA GLU A 214 10.95 17.45 2.86
C GLU A 214 9.80 16.83 3.67
N ARG A 215 9.24 17.54 4.66
CA ARG A 215 8.13 17.08 5.50
C ARG A 215 6.73 17.29 4.90
N ILE A 216 6.61 17.85 3.71
CA ILE A 216 5.30 18.17 3.09
C ILE A 216 4.44 16.93 2.87
N GLY A 217 3.12 17.08 2.98
CA GLY A 217 2.11 16.05 2.66
C GLY A 217 1.83 15.04 3.77
N GLY A 218 0.92 14.11 3.51
CA GLY A 218 0.41 13.16 4.49
C GLY A 218 -0.22 13.87 5.69
N ASP A 219 0.05 13.37 6.89
CA ASP A 219 -0.47 13.93 8.14
C ASP A 219 0.17 15.29 8.49
N ASN A 220 1.30 15.65 7.88
CA ASN A 220 1.93 16.96 8.08
C ASN A 220 1.23 18.09 7.31
N GLY A 221 0.43 17.76 6.30
CA GLY A 221 -0.30 18.72 5.48
C GLY A 221 0.51 19.41 4.38
N TRP A 222 -0.13 20.36 3.69
CA TRP A 222 0.39 21.06 2.51
C TRP A 222 0.61 22.57 2.77
N PHE A 223 1.01 22.95 3.97
CA PHE A 223 1.38 24.31 4.41
C PHE A 223 0.36 25.42 4.14
N GLY A 224 -0.85 25.09 4.04
CA GLY A 224 -1.93 26.02 3.79
C GLY A 224 -2.91 25.43 2.79
N SER A 225 -4.12 25.89 2.88
CA SER A 225 -5.19 25.41 2.00
C SER A 225 -5.47 23.89 2.08
N ASP A 226 -5.11 23.21 3.20
CA ASP A 226 -5.36 21.79 3.39
C ASP A 226 -6.81 21.41 3.16
N PHE A 227 -7.76 22.31 3.51
CA PHE A 227 -9.16 22.13 3.20
C PHE A 227 -9.43 22.04 1.70
N LEU A 228 -8.76 22.85 0.87
CA LEU A 228 -8.90 22.80 -0.59
C LEU A 228 -8.31 21.51 -1.16
N TRP A 229 -7.18 21.08 -0.65
CA TRP A 229 -6.57 19.80 -1.02
C TRP A 229 -7.45 18.62 -0.60
N TRP A 230 -8.03 18.68 0.59
CA TRP A 230 -8.99 17.68 1.05
C TRP A 230 -10.25 17.65 0.15
N ALA A 231 -10.85 18.82 -0.12
CA ALA A 231 -12.02 18.93 -0.99
C ALA A 231 -11.72 18.41 -2.41
N ARG A 232 -10.55 18.76 -2.96
CA ARG A 232 -10.05 18.24 -4.24
C ARG A 232 -9.88 16.71 -4.18
N GLY A 233 -9.31 16.17 -3.11
CA GLY A 233 -9.14 14.73 -2.92
C GLY A 233 -10.48 13.98 -2.85
N VAL A 234 -11.49 14.57 -2.22
CA VAL A 234 -12.86 14.04 -2.19
C VAL A 234 -13.47 14.05 -3.59
N LEU A 235 -13.35 15.17 -4.31
CA LEU A 235 -13.86 15.31 -5.67
C LEU A 235 -13.22 14.29 -6.63
N ASP A 236 -11.91 14.18 -6.59
CA ASP A 236 -11.11 13.23 -7.39
C ASP A 236 -11.56 11.78 -7.12
N ARG A 237 -11.85 11.48 -5.86
CA ARG A 237 -12.32 10.17 -5.44
C ARG A 237 -13.70 9.80 -5.98
N PHE A 238 -14.67 10.71 -5.92
CA PHE A 238 -16.06 10.39 -6.19
C PHE A 238 -16.46 10.63 -7.65
N LEU A 239 -15.90 11.63 -8.31
CA LEU A 239 -16.29 12.01 -9.66
C LEU A 239 -15.36 11.45 -10.75
N VAL A 240 -14.08 11.35 -10.46
CA VAL A 240 -13.06 11.06 -11.48
C VAL A 240 -12.37 9.71 -11.26
N GLY A 241 -12.51 9.11 -10.07
CA GLY A 241 -11.90 7.82 -9.75
C GLY A 241 -10.41 7.87 -9.46
N GLY A 242 -9.84 9.05 -9.26
CA GLY A 242 -8.43 9.26 -8.96
C GLY A 242 -7.99 8.79 -7.57
N VAL A 243 -6.70 8.93 -7.27
CA VAL A 243 -6.10 8.45 -6.01
C VAL A 243 -6.43 9.31 -4.80
N GLY A 244 -6.66 10.62 -5.00
CA GLY A 244 -6.90 11.58 -3.93
C GLY A 244 -5.77 11.60 -2.89
N LEU A 245 -6.05 12.03 -1.66
CA LEU A 245 -5.10 12.04 -0.55
C LEU A 245 -4.94 10.68 0.16
N ARG A 246 -5.35 9.58 -0.43
CA ARG A 246 -5.46 8.28 0.24
C ARG A 246 -4.12 7.64 0.55
N ARG A 247 -3.12 7.92 -0.26
CA ARG A 247 -1.83 7.23 -0.14
C ARG A 247 -1.03 7.72 1.05
N GLY A 248 -1.24 8.99 1.47
CA GLY A 248 -0.48 9.63 2.52
C GLY A 248 1.01 9.64 2.22
N ARG A 249 1.83 9.65 3.26
CA ARG A 249 3.28 9.49 3.11
C ARG A 249 3.78 8.30 3.94
N ARG A 250 4.93 7.74 3.55
CA ARG A 250 5.54 6.58 4.20
C ARG A 250 6.16 6.94 5.54
N ASP A 251 6.96 7.99 5.55
CA ASP A 251 7.74 8.48 6.68
C ASP A 251 7.43 9.95 6.94
N PRO A 252 7.19 10.39 8.19
CA PRO A 252 6.82 11.77 8.49
C PRO A 252 7.95 12.79 8.26
N GLU A 253 9.21 12.37 8.24
CA GLU A 253 10.37 13.25 8.13
C GLU A 253 11.05 13.17 6.76
N PHE A 254 11.20 11.95 6.19
CA PHE A 254 12.04 11.72 5.02
C PHE A 254 11.24 11.23 3.81
N LEU A 255 11.70 11.66 2.63
CA LEU A 255 11.19 11.21 1.33
C LEU A 255 12.21 10.32 0.61
N ARG A 256 11.73 9.54 -0.35
CA ARG A 256 12.57 8.75 -1.27
C ARG A 256 12.07 8.91 -2.69
N VAL A 257 12.97 8.91 -3.66
CA VAL A 257 12.60 8.90 -5.08
C VAL A 257 11.74 7.68 -5.39
N GLY A 258 10.66 7.89 -6.13
CA GLY A 258 9.72 6.86 -6.53
C GLY A 258 8.59 6.59 -5.53
N GLU A 259 8.64 7.13 -4.29
CA GLU A 259 7.54 6.93 -3.34
C GLU A 259 6.32 7.81 -3.64
N SER A 260 5.17 7.33 -3.22
CA SER A 260 3.92 8.09 -3.30
C SER A 260 3.78 9.06 -2.14
N LEU A 261 3.37 10.27 -2.44
CA LEU A 261 3.10 11.35 -1.49
C LEU A 261 1.71 11.92 -1.78
N ASP A 262 0.69 11.46 -1.07
CA ASP A 262 -0.72 11.75 -1.35
C ASP A 262 -1.08 11.42 -2.82
N PHE A 263 -1.39 12.40 -3.66
CA PHE A 263 -1.63 12.24 -5.09
C PHE A 263 -0.43 12.60 -5.97
N TRP A 264 0.74 12.77 -5.35
CA TRP A 264 2.00 13.03 -6.02
C TRP A 264 2.91 11.80 -6.01
N ARG A 265 3.90 11.81 -6.89
CA ARG A 265 5.04 10.88 -6.90
C ARG A 265 6.32 11.68 -6.80
N VAL A 266 7.21 11.27 -5.91
CA VAL A 266 8.55 11.87 -5.83
C VAL A 266 9.34 11.44 -7.06
N GLU A 267 9.56 12.37 -7.99
CA GLU A 267 10.30 12.12 -9.22
C GLU A 267 11.80 12.36 -9.04
N GLU A 268 12.16 13.47 -8.41
CA GLU A 268 13.54 13.81 -8.12
C GLU A 268 13.67 14.33 -6.68
N LEU A 269 14.76 13.97 -6.01
CA LEU A 269 15.09 14.41 -4.67
C LEU A 269 16.60 14.66 -4.58
N GLU A 270 17.00 15.90 -4.44
CA GLU A 270 18.36 16.34 -4.12
C GLU A 270 18.32 16.93 -2.70
N PRO A 271 18.77 16.18 -1.66
CA PRO A 271 18.68 16.62 -0.27
C PRO A 271 19.32 18.00 -0.05
N GLY A 272 18.63 18.86 0.67
CA GLY A 272 19.07 20.23 0.93
C GLY A 272 18.86 21.21 -0.24
N ARG A 273 18.40 20.75 -1.40
CA ARG A 273 18.38 21.59 -2.61
C ARG A 273 17.09 21.56 -3.41
N ARG A 274 16.60 20.36 -3.78
CA ARG A 274 15.51 20.22 -4.75
C ARG A 274 14.61 19.03 -4.47
N LEU A 275 13.31 19.27 -4.52
CA LEU A 275 12.26 18.26 -4.50
C LEU A 275 11.36 18.50 -5.71
N LYS A 276 11.22 17.49 -6.59
CA LYS A 276 10.31 17.51 -7.73
C LYS A 276 9.29 16.41 -7.61
N LEU A 277 8.03 16.79 -7.69
CA LEU A 277 6.87 15.94 -7.54
C LEU A 277 6.09 15.88 -8.85
N TYR A 278 5.77 14.68 -9.31
CA TYR A 278 4.88 14.43 -10.45
C TYR A 278 3.44 14.21 -9.96
N ALA A 279 2.47 14.88 -10.57
CA ALA A 279 1.05 14.73 -10.23
C ALA A 279 0.45 13.45 -10.82
N GLU A 280 -0.06 12.57 -9.96
CA GLU A 280 -0.81 11.37 -10.35
C GLU A 280 -2.33 11.55 -10.16
N MET A 281 -2.77 12.77 -9.85
CA MET A 281 -4.18 13.14 -9.89
C MET A 281 -4.65 13.23 -11.34
N VAL A 282 -5.96 13.10 -11.57
CA VAL A 282 -6.52 13.26 -12.90
C VAL A 282 -6.52 14.74 -13.30
N LEU A 283 -5.74 15.06 -14.31
CA LEU A 283 -5.55 16.39 -14.89
C LEU A 283 -5.72 16.31 -16.40
N PRO A 284 -6.07 17.42 -17.08
CA PRO A 284 -6.12 17.47 -18.55
C PRO A 284 -4.74 17.43 -19.22
N GLY A 285 -3.66 17.33 -18.45
CA GLY A 285 -2.27 17.24 -18.90
C GLY A 285 -1.38 16.73 -17.78
N LYS A 286 -0.07 16.77 -17.98
CA LYS A 286 0.93 16.43 -16.96
C LYS A 286 1.25 17.66 -16.14
N ALA A 287 1.49 17.48 -14.83
CA ALA A 287 1.87 18.57 -13.95
C ALA A 287 2.96 18.14 -12.98
N TRP A 288 3.83 19.10 -12.69
CA TRP A 288 4.90 18.95 -11.71
C TRP A 288 4.85 20.08 -10.70
N LEU A 289 5.21 19.78 -9.47
CA LEU A 289 5.46 20.75 -8.42
C LEU A 289 6.93 20.61 -8.01
N GLU A 290 7.66 21.71 -8.06
CA GLU A 290 9.08 21.73 -7.75
C GLU A 290 9.38 22.76 -6.66
N PHE A 291 10.13 22.32 -5.66
CA PHE A 291 10.68 23.18 -4.62
C PHE A 291 12.20 23.21 -4.78
N THR A 292 12.77 24.41 -4.69
CA THR A 292 14.22 24.62 -4.70
C THR A 292 14.58 25.54 -3.53
N VAL A 293 15.58 25.15 -2.76
CA VAL A 293 16.09 25.91 -1.61
C VAL A 293 17.52 26.33 -1.87
#